data_5c1ecbc17cc691e3cff9dbf91ecab65d
#
_entry.id   5c1ecbc17cc691e3cff9dbf91ecab65d
#
_cell.length_a   1.000
_cell.length_b   1.000
_cell.length_c   1.000
_cell.angle_alpha   90.00
_cell.angle_beta   90.00
_cell.angle_gamma   90.00
#
_symmetry.space_group_name_H-M   'P 1'
#
loop_
_entity.id
_entity.type
_entity.pdbx_description
1 polymer ?
#
loop_
_entity_poly.entity_id
_entity_poly.type
_entity_poly.pdbx_seq_one_letter_code
_entity_poly.pdbx_strand_id
1 'polypeptide(L)'
;MEKAKRKNIICTSAQNSADALYAHASTPVENKAFWRWGTDNNLPEALALLSRRSTAHRRIINDKADYISGKGFNYDGTVPLLDNIVKRANGEGESLRQILNKLAFDKSLFGNAFLEVVTDEEHTFLSLYHHDATHCRIAKGSQHILLHHNWRNFRPSEALSLPLYPTFEKQSDGTLRSIIHYKDYEPMFEHYGVPQYIAGMNVSAIAYKTDRWNIARLDNSFQLSGVMMIDNAVDSEEEASKLARMAEQRFAGKPGQVMFIIRDESSDDNSRFIPLESQNDGDWKALHDQATSDIVVAHSWFRSLSGLDYSTGFSAERILHEYEVALNTVILGEQSELLEPITHAIGTILQIDCSSLEIINRPPTRSKPVYMKVWEARKADGLDYDESDSEQQKFLAELGKSTIKSVD
;
A
#
# COMPACT_ATOMS: atom_id res chain seq x y z
N MET A 1 -22.63 56.46 -18.16
CA MET A 1 -22.95 55.02 -18.35
C MET A 1 -21.66 54.25 -18.38
N GLU A 2 -21.26 53.80 -17.24
CA GLU A 2 -20.04 53.03 -17.05
C GLU A 2 -20.37 51.53 -17.09
N LYS A 3 -19.75 50.81 -18.03
CA LYS A 3 -19.96 49.36 -18.18
C LYS A 3 -19.27 48.63 -17.05
N ALA A 4 -20.07 48.05 -16.17
CA ALA A 4 -19.57 47.09 -15.14
C ALA A 4 -18.80 45.95 -15.81
N LYS A 5 -17.51 45.84 -15.53
CA LYS A 5 -16.65 44.70 -15.94
C LYS A 5 -17.13 43.45 -15.14
N ARG A 6 -17.80 42.55 -15.83
CA ARG A 6 -18.03 41.18 -15.31
C ARG A 6 -16.68 40.54 -15.07
N LYS A 7 -16.33 40.29 -13.81
CA LYS A 7 -15.23 39.40 -13.45
C LYS A 7 -15.68 37.97 -13.82
N ASN A 8 -15.09 37.41 -14.84
CA ASN A 8 -15.21 35.98 -15.11
C ASN A 8 -14.55 35.22 -13.96
N ILE A 9 -15.36 34.59 -13.14
CA ILE A 9 -14.90 33.58 -12.19
C ILE A 9 -14.56 32.37 -13.04
N ILE A 10 -13.28 32.16 -13.34
CA ILE A 10 -12.81 30.91 -13.89
C ILE A 10 -12.82 29.90 -12.75
N CYS A 11 -13.89 29.11 -12.64
CA CYS A 11 -13.82 27.88 -11.89
C CYS A 11 -12.90 26.93 -12.66
N THR A 12 -11.65 26.91 -12.31
CA THR A 12 -10.80 25.77 -12.65
C THR A 12 -11.32 24.60 -11.80
N SER A 13 -12.15 23.72 -12.40
CA SER A 13 -12.38 22.40 -11.88
C SER A 13 -11.00 21.78 -11.68
N ALA A 14 -10.69 21.40 -10.46
CA ALA A 14 -9.50 20.58 -10.21
C ALA A 14 -9.67 19.32 -11.07
N GLN A 15 -8.96 19.28 -12.21
CA GLN A 15 -8.90 18.10 -13.05
C GLN A 15 -8.53 16.93 -12.17
N ASN A 16 -9.33 15.88 -12.24
CA ASN A 16 -9.26 14.73 -11.37
C ASN A 16 -7.83 14.24 -11.22
N SER A 17 -7.33 14.28 -9.99
CA SER A 17 -5.99 13.81 -9.63
C SER A 17 -5.75 12.33 -10.00
N ALA A 18 -6.82 11.56 -10.22
CA ALA A 18 -6.79 10.17 -10.62
C ALA A 18 -6.61 9.99 -12.14
N ASP A 19 -7.27 10.80 -12.98
CA ASP A 19 -7.04 10.79 -14.43
C ASP A 19 -5.61 11.27 -14.74
N ALA A 20 -5.09 12.22 -13.96
CA ALA A 20 -3.71 12.63 -14.03
C ALA A 20 -2.74 11.50 -13.69
N LEU A 21 -3.02 10.71 -12.63
CA LEU A 21 -2.20 9.56 -12.25
C LEU A 21 -2.22 8.47 -13.33
N TYR A 22 -3.38 8.19 -13.92
CA TYR A 22 -3.51 7.22 -15.01
C TYR A 22 -2.80 7.71 -16.29
N ALA A 23 -2.96 8.99 -16.65
CA ALA A 23 -2.24 9.61 -17.75
C ALA A 23 -0.72 9.62 -17.51
N HIS A 24 -0.28 9.78 -16.25
CA HIS A 24 1.14 9.72 -15.87
C HIS A 24 1.73 8.31 -15.98
N ALA A 25 0.93 7.26 -15.84
CA ALA A 25 1.39 5.89 -16.03
C ALA A 25 1.65 5.56 -17.52
N SER A 26 1.03 6.29 -18.45
CA SER A 26 0.86 5.84 -19.83
C SER A 26 2.02 6.03 -20.79
N THR A 27 3.08 6.80 -20.49
CA THR A 27 4.25 6.89 -21.39
C THR A 27 5.51 7.36 -20.67
N PRO A 28 6.55 6.50 -20.58
CA PRO A 28 7.86 6.95 -20.14
C PRO A 28 8.39 7.97 -21.15
N VAL A 29 8.73 9.16 -20.68
CA VAL A 29 9.32 10.22 -21.49
C VAL A 29 10.83 10.21 -21.28
N GLU A 30 11.57 10.16 -22.38
CA GLU A 30 13.02 10.23 -22.35
C GLU A 30 13.50 11.58 -21.78
N ASN A 31 14.40 11.53 -20.81
CA ASN A 31 15.23 12.65 -20.40
C ASN A 31 16.62 12.50 -21.05
N LYS A 32 17.50 13.47 -20.90
CA LYS A 32 18.88 13.40 -21.43
C LYS A 32 19.71 12.26 -20.83
N ALA A 33 19.41 11.84 -19.58
CA ALA A 33 20.17 10.84 -18.86
C ALA A 33 19.39 9.56 -18.54
N PHE A 34 18.07 9.63 -18.41
CA PHE A 34 17.24 8.50 -17.96
C PHE A 34 15.83 8.55 -18.54
N TRP A 35 15.12 7.42 -18.44
CA TRP A 35 13.69 7.35 -18.71
C TRP A 35 12.90 7.85 -17.50
N ARG A 36 12.03 8.83 -17.71
CA ARG A 36 11.15 9.34 -16.66
C ARG A 36 10.15 8.28 -16.26
N TRP A 37 9.92 8.16 -14.98
CA TRP A 37 8.88 7.29 -14.46
C TRP A 37 7.57 8.08 -14.29
N GLY A 38 6.68 7.94 -15.29
CA GLY A 38 5.55 8.83 -15.49
C GLY A 38 5.95 10.11 -16.27
N THR A 39 4.95 10.89 -16.70
CA THR A 39 5.16 12.07 -17.55
C THR A 39 6.02 13.16 -16.91
N ASP A 40 5.88 13.35 -15.60
CA ASP A 40 6.61 14.33 -14.78
C ASP A 40 7.73 13.72 -13.92
N ASN A 41 8.01 12.44 -14.11
CA ASN A 41 8.97 11.67 -13.30
C ASN A 41 8.62 11.56 -11.81
N ASN A 42 7.36 11.70 -11.45
CA ASN A 42 6.88 11.73 -10.06
C ASN A 42 5.88 10.60 -9.73
N LEU A 43 5.72 9.63 -10.65
CA LEU A 43 4.76 8.52 -10.45
C LEU A 43 5.04 7.70 -9.19
N PRO A 44 6.28 7.28 -8.87
CA PRO A 44 6.54 6.49 -7.66
C PRO A 44 6.16 7.22 -6.38
N GLU A 45 6.50 8.51 -6.30
CA GLU A 45 6.18 9.35 -5.14
C GLU A 45 4.64 9.53 -5.01
N ALA A 46 3.93 9.65 -6.14
CA ALA A 46 2.48 9.75 -6.15
C ALA A 46 1.82 8.46 -5.68
N LEU A 47 2.31 7.28 -6.12
CA LEU A 47 1.84 5.97 -5.67
C LEU A 47 2.11 5.76 -4.17
N ALA A 48 3.31 6.11 -3.71
CA ALA A 48 3.67 6.04 -2.29
C ALA A 48 2.77 6.93 -1.44
N LEU A 49 2.46 8.13 -1.91
CA LEU A 49 1.55 9.04 -1.22
C LEU A 49 0.10 8.52 -1.20
N LEU A 50 -0.38 7.97 -2.30
CA LEU A 50 -1.71 7.36 -2.38
C LEU A 50 -1.84 6.20 -1.39
N SER A 51 -0.83 5.31 -1.33
CA SER A 51 -0.84 4.19 -0.39
C SER A 51 -0.90 4.64 1.08
N ARG A 52 -0.23 5.75 1.43
CA ARG A 52 -0.29 6.32 2.79
C ARG A 52 -1.63 6.97 3.13
N ARG A 53 -2.44 7.30 2.13
CA ARG A 53 -3.72 7.99 2.28
C ARG A 53 -4.93 7.06 2.26
N SER A 54 -4.79 5.83 1.79
CA SER A 54 -5.86 4.83 1.75
C SER A 54 -5.51 3.66 2.67
N THR A 55 -6.28 3.52 3.74
CA THR A 55 -6.06 2.49 4.77
C THR A 55 -6.11 1.07 4.20
N ALA A 56 -7.14 0.77 3.42
CA ALA A 56 -7.33 -0.54 2.81
C ALA A 56 -6.21 -0.86 1.81
N HIS A 57 -5.87 0.09 0.94
CA HIS A 57 -4.80 -0.03 -0.04
C HIS A 57 -3.44 -0.31 0.63
N ARG A 58 -3.08 0.49 1.65
CA ARG A 58 -1.82 0.29 2.39
C ARG A 58 -1.79 -1.04 3.13
N ARG A 59 -2.90 -1.43 3.74
CA ARG A 59 -3.00 -2.68 4.49
C ARG A 59 -2.73 -3.87 3.58
N ILE A 60 -3.37 -3.92 2.42
CA ILE A 60 -3.20 -5.02 1.47
C ILE A 60 -1.75 -5.13 0.96
N ILE A 61 -1.10 -3.99 0.65
CA ILE A 61 0.30 -4.00 0.21
C ILE A 61 1.22 -4.56 1.30
N ASN A 62 1.03 -4.16 2.56
CA ASN A 62 1.81 -4.69 3.69
C ASN A 62 1.58 -6.21 3.85
N ASP A 63 0.32 -6.64 3.81
CA ASP A 63 -0.01 -8.06 3.97
C ASP A 63 0.55 -8.91 2.82
N LYS A 64 0.44 -8.43 1.57
CA LYS A 64 1.09 -9.09 0.44
C LYS A 64 2.60 -9.25 0.68
N ALA A 65 3.29 -8.18 1.07
CA ALA A 65 4.72 -8.24 1.35
C ALA A 65 5.05 -9.25 2.47
N ASP A 66 4.24 -9.30 3.53
CA ASP A 66 4.43 -10.23 4.64
C ASP A 66 4.16 -11.69 4.27
N TYR A 67 3.15 -11.96 3.44
CA TYR A 67 2.87 -13.31 2.94
C TYR A 67 3.89 -13.76 1.90
N ILE A 68 4.29 -12.89 0.97
CA ILE A 68 5.29 -13.20 -0.07
C ILE A 68 6.66 -13.45 0.57
N SER A 69 7.09 -12.66 1.55
CA SER A 69 8.37 -12.91 2.24
C SER A 69 8.34 -14.14 3.18
N GLY A 70 7.17 -14.68 3.46
CA GLY A 70 6.97 -15.88 4.26
C GLY A 70 7.40 -15.76 5.73
N LYS A 71 7.66 -16.89 6.37
CA LYS A 71 8.03 -16.99 7.81
C LYS A 71 9.48 -17.44 8.02
N GLY A 72 10.30 -17.35 7.00
CA GLY A 72 11.70 -17.79 6.98
C GLY A 72 11.97 -18.71 5.79
N PHE A 73 13.11 -19.40 5.84
CA PHE A 73 13.55 -20.28 4.77
C PHE A 73 13.78 -21.69 5.29
N ASN A 74 13.47 -22.66 4.44
CA ASN A 74 14.01 -24.00 4.51
C ASN A 74 15.23 -24.06 3.59
N TYR A 75 16.38 -24.52 4.06
CA TYR A 75 17.62 -24.59 3.29
C TYR A 75 18.63 -25.51 3.96
N ASP A 76 19.65 -25.93 3.24
CA ASP A 76 20.77 -26.70 3.81
C ASP A 76 21.68 -25.79 4.64
N GLY A 77 21.47 -25.81 5.95
CA GLY A 77 22.28 -25.05 6.93
C GLY A 77 23.73 -25.56 7.07
N THR A 78 24.10 -26.67 6.42
CA THR A 78 25.47 -27.16 6.41
C THR A 78 26.37 -26.41 5.44
N VAL A 79 25.79 -25.59 4.51
CA VAL A 79 26.51 -24.72 3.57
C VAL A 79 26.74 -23.35 4.24
N PRO A 80 27.96 -23.04 4.75
CA PRO A 80 28.19 -21.85 5.58
C PRO A 80 27.89 -20.52 4.85
N LEU A 81 28.19 -20.45 3.56
CA LEU A 81 27.95 -19.24 2.77
C LEU A 81 26.44 -18.98 2.59
N LEU A 82 25.66 -20.04 2.35
CA LEU A 82 24.20 -19.92 2.23
C LEU A 82 23.56 -19.54 3.58
N ASP A 83 23.99 -20.19 4.67
CA ASP A 83 23.53 -19.89 6.03
C ASP A 83 23.80 -18.41 6.40
N ASN A 84 24.99 -17.92 6.01
CA ASN A 84 25.35 -16.53 6.25
C ASN A 84 24.45 -15.55 5.48
N ILE A 85 24.21 -15.79 4.19
CA ILE A 85 23.34 -14.95 3.36
C ILE A 85 21.90 -14.95 3.89
N VAL A 86 21.37 -16.12 4.27
CA VAL A 86 20.01 -16.21 4.81
C VAL A 86 19.86 -15.43 6.11
N LYS A 87 20.84 -15.51 7.00
CA LYS A 87 20.81 -14.82 8.31
C LYS A 87 21.24 -13.37 8.25
N ARG A 88 22.19 -13.05 7.38
CA ARG A 88 22.80 -11.73 7.24
C ARG A 88 23.20 -11.46 5.79
N ALA A 89 22.26 -11.04 4.98
CA ALA A 89 22.43 -10.86 3.55
C ALA A 89 23.30 -9.65 3.17
N ASN A 90 23.57 -8.72 4.10
CA ASN A 90 24.36 -7.52 3.83
C ASN A 90 25.13 -7.01 5.06
N GLY A 91 25.96 -5.99 4.85
CA GLY A 91 26.74 -5.33 5.89
C GLY A 91 25.90 -4.57 6.94
N GLU A 92 24.65 -4.24 6.63
CA GLU A 92 23.71 -3.58 7.54
C GLU A 92 23.06 -4.56 8.52
N GLY A 93 23.30 -5.86 8.34
CA GLY A 93 22.79 -6.92 9.22
C GLY A 93 21.39 -7.38 8.87
N GLU A 94 20.88 -7.05 7.69
CA GLU A 94 19.57 -7.49 7.24
C GLU A 94 19.59 -8.97 6.82
N SER A 95 18.57 -9.72 7.20
CA SER A 95 18.34 -11.09 6.73
C SER A 95 17.77 -11.09 5.32
N LEU A 96 17.95 -12.19 4.60
CA LEU A 96 17.34 -12.39 3.27
C LEU A 96 15.81 -12.21 3.30
N ARG A 97 15.14 -12.64 4.40
CA ARG A 97 13.71 -12.43 4.58
C ARG A 97 13.33 -10.95 4.64
N GLN A 98 14.12 -10.12 5.34
CA GLN A 98 13.87 -8.67 5.41
C GLN A 98 14.03 -8.01 4.05
N ILE A 99 15.02 -8.42 3.28
CA ILE A 99 15.22 -7.95 1.90
C ILE A 99 14.05 -8.36 1.01
N LEU A 100 13.63 -9.63 1.06
CA LEU A 100 12.46 -10.10 0.30
C LEU A 100 11.18 -9.36 0.68
N ASN A 101 10.99 -9.03 1.95
CA ASN A 101 9.81 -8.24 2.38
C ASN A 101 9.81 -6.85 1.74
N LYS A 102 10.96 -6.19 1.71
CA LYS A 102 11.10 -4.87 1.06
C LYS A 102 10.90 -4.96 -0.45
N LEU A 103 11.46 -5.97 -1.11
CA LEU A 103 11.28 -6.21 -2.54
C LEU A 103 9.81 -6.48 -2.88
N ALA A 104 9.15 -7.36 -2.12
CA ALA A 104 7.73 -7.68 -2.28
C ALA A 104 6.84 -6.46 -2.05
N PHE A 105 7.21 -5.62 -1.08
CA PHE A 105 6.52 -4.36 -0.82
C PHE A 105 6.63 -3.40 -2.01
N ASP A 106 7.84 -3.17 -2.50
CA ASP A 106 8.08 -2.25 -3.64
C ASP A 106 7.45 -2.80 -4.92
N LYS A 107 7.58 -4.10 -5.20
CA LYS A 107 6.93 -4.73 -6.35
C LYS A 107 5.41 -4.60 -6.28
N SER A 108 4.81 -4.87 -5.12
CA SER A 108 3.36 -4.73 -4.93
C SER A 108 2.88 -3.28 -5.03
N LEU A 109 3.70 -2.29 -4.63
CA LEU A 109 3.33 -0.87 -4.65
C LEU A 109 3.60 -0.20 -6.00
N PHE A 110 4.73 -0.50 -6.61
CA PHE A 110 5.20 0.21 -7.80
C PHE A 110 5.18 -0.63 -9.07
N GLY A 111 4.93 -1.94 -8.97
CA GLY A 111 5.15 -2.88 -10.07
C GLY A 111 6.63 -3.03 -10.43
N ASN A 112 7.52 -2.54 -9.59
CA ASN A 112 8.98 -2.55 -9.77
C ASN A 112 9.68 -2.69 -8.44
N ALA A 113 10.79 -3.44 -8.41
CA ALA A 113 11.68 -3.50 -7.26
C ALA A 113 13.13 -3.64 -7.73
N PHE A 114 14.06 -3.23 -6.89
CA PHE A 114 15.48 -3.15 -7.25
C PHE A 114 16.33 -3.77 -6.15
N LEU A 115 17.19 -4.72 -6.56
CA LEU A 115 18.12 -5.44 -5.67
C LEU A 115 19.55 -5.31 -6.19
N GLU A 116 20.41 -4.66 -5.43
CA GLU A 116 21.83 -4.60 -5.71
C GLU A 116 22.51 -5.88 -5.23
N VAL A 117 23.37 -6.42 -6.07
CA VAL A 117 24.23 -7.56 -5.81
C VAL A 117 25.68 -7.07 -5.77
N VAL A 118 26.34 -7.28 -4.66
CA VAL A 118 27.73 -6.87 -4.43
C VAL A 118 28.60 -8.07 -4.15
N THR A 119 29.75 -8.15 -4.82
CA THR A 119 30.75 -9.20 -4.64
C THR A 119 32.15 -8.62 -4.84
N ASP A 120 33.19 -9.42 -4.65
CA ASP A 120 34.57 -9.10 -5.01
C ASP A 120 34.99 -9.76 -6.34
N GLU A 121 36.18 -9.46 -6.83
CA GLU A 121 36.71 -10.05 -8.06
C GLU A 121 36.95 -11.57 -7.95
N GLU A 122 37.16 -12.06 -6.74
CA GLU A 122 37.43 -13.48 -6.44
C GLU A 122 36.13 -14.23 -6.10
N HIS A 123 34.98 -13.53 -6.07
CA HIS A 123 33.67 -14.10 -5.72
C HIS A 123 33.66 -14.81 -4.35
N THR A 124 34.38 -14.25 -3.37
CA THR A 124 34.52 -14.86 -2.04
C THR A 124 33.30 -14.58 -1.14
N PHE A 125 32.55 -13.55 -1.44
CA PHE A 125 31.33 -13.20 -0.73
C PHE A 125 30.24 -12.69 -1.70
N LEU A 126 29.01 -12.64 -1.21
CA LEU A 126 27.89 -11.99 -1.87
C LEU A 126 27.09 -11.23 -0.83
N SER A 127 26.76 -9.98 -1.13
CA SER A 127 25.88 -9.14 -0.33
C SER A 127 24.73 -8.60 -1.17
N LEU A 128 23.54 -8.51 -0.56
CA LEU A 128 22.31 -8.11 -1.22
C LEU A 128 21.78 -6.85 -0.54
N TYR A 129 21.49 -5.80 -1.31
CA TYR A 129 20.93 -4.54 -0.82
C TYR A 129 19.67 -4.17 -1.59
N HIS A 130 18.57 -3.99 -0.88
CA HIS A 130 17.37 -3.44 -1.47
C HIS A 130 17.51 -1.93 -1.65
N HIS A 131 17.10 -1.42 -2.80
CA HIS A 131 16.99 0.01 -3.06
C HIS A 131 15.54 0.43 -3.17
N ASP A 132 15.17 1.51 -2.46
CA ASP A 132 13.85 2.14 -2.57
C ASP A 132 13.58 2.49 -4.03
N ALA A 133 12.49 1.97 -4.58
CA ALA A 133 12.15 2.15 -5.98
C ALA A 133 11.98 3.64 -6.36
N THR A 134 11.62 4.50 -5.41
CA THR A 134 11.52 5.96 -5.65
C THR A 134 12.89 6.58 -5.98
N HIS A 135 13.98 5.98 -5.52
CA HIS A 135 15.35 6.42 -5.77
C HIS A 135 15.96 5.87 -7.07
N CYS A 136 15.26 4.95 -7.76
CA CYS A 136 15.79 4.26 -8.94
C CYS A 136 15.21 4.84 -10.23
N ARG A 137 16.05 5.02 -11.26
CA ARG A 137 15.59 5.33 -12.63
C ARG A 137 16.42 4.55 -13.64
N ILE A 138 15.78 4.12 -14.71
CA ILE A 138 16.44 3.40 -15.80
C ILE A 138 17.23 4.41 -16.64
N ALA A 139 18.53 4.18 -16.78
CA ALA A 139 19.40 5.03 -17.56
C ALA A 139 19.02 5.00 -19.06
N LYS A 140 19.38 6.05 -19.79
CA LYS A 140 19.31 6.05 -21.25
C LYS A 140 20.15 4.86 -21.80
N GLY A 141 19.55 4.10 -22.71
CA GLY A 141 20.15 2.86 -23.22
C GLY A 141 19.73 1.60 -22.47
N SER A 142 18.98 1.75 -21.36
CA SER A 142 18.33 0.66 -20.62
C SER A 142 19.24 -0.46 -20.10
N GLN A 143 20.53 -0.17 -19.95
CA GLN A 143 21.56 -1.13 -19.47
C GLN A 143 22.00 -0.87 -18.03
N HIS A 144 21.63 0.28 -17.48
CA HIS A 144 22.01 0.70 -16.13
C HIS A 144 20.82 1.26 -15.38
N ILE A 145 20.88 1.16 -14.07
CA ILE A 145 19.98 1.85 -13.15
C ILE A 145 20.76 2.96 -12.47
N LEU A 146 20.18 4.15 -12.49
CA LEU A 146 20.70 5.31 -11.78
C LEU A 146 20.01 5.39 -10.42
N LEU A 147 20.81 5.51 -9.37
CA LEU A 147 20.37 5.68 -7.99
C LEU A 147 20.59 7.13 -7.56
N HIS A 148 19.51 7.83 -7.19
CA HIS A 148 19.56 9.20 -6.73
C HIS A 148 18.38 9.52 -5.80
N HIS A 149 18.65 10.19 -4.67
CA HIS A 149 17.63 10.46 -3.65
C HIS A 149 16.67 11.62 -4.00
N ASN A 150 17.05 12.48 -4.97
CA ASN A 150 16.25 13.66 -5.32
C ASN A 150 16.19 13.90 -6.82
N TRP A 151 15.22 13.33 -7.50
CA TRP A 151 15.06 13.42 -8.95
C TRP A 151 14.62 14.80 -9.44
N ARG A 152 14.10 15.68 -8.59
CA ARG A 152 13.74 17.05 -8.96
C ARG A 152 14.97 17.92 -9.22
N ASN A 153 16.04 17.66 -8.44
CA ASN A 153 17.32 18.35 -8.54
C ASN A 153 18.43 17.40 -8.98
N PHE A 154 18.13 16.54 -9.97
CA PHE A 154 19.05 15.52 -10.45
C PHE A 154 20.33 16.14 -11.05
N ARG A 155 21.47 15.63 -10.61
CA ARG A 155 22.80 15.90 -11.16
C ARG A 155 23.47 14.58 -11.51
N PRO A 156 23.90 14.37 -12.77
CA PRO A 156 24.52 13.12 -13.17
C PRO A 156 25.76 12.71 -12.34
N SER A 157 26.51 13.71 -11.85
CA SER A 157 27.72 13.48 -11.02
C SER A 157 27.43 12.98 -9.61
N GLU A 158 26.18 13.09 -9.15
CA GLU A 158 25.75 12.68 -7.80
C GLU A 158 25.02 11.33 -7.82
N ALA A 159 24.71 10.82 -9.02
CA ALA A 159 24.01 9.55 -9.17
C ALA A 159 24.99 8.38 -9.24
N LEU A 160 24.72 7.33 -8.45
CA LEU A 160 25.38 6.05 -8.62
C LEU A 160 24.75 5.32 -9.82
N SER A 161 25.58 4.88 -10.75
CA SER A 161 25.13 4.10 -11.91
C SER A 161 25.54 2.65 -11.72
N LEU A 162 24.59 1.72 -11.75
CA LEU A 162 24.83 0.30 -11.62
C LEU A 162 24.34 -0.43 -12.87
N PRO A 163 25.15 -1.35 -13.43
CA PRO A 163 24.75 -2.15 -14.57
C PRO A 163 23.67 -3.16 -14.18
N LEU A 164 22.81 -3.50 -15.12
CA LEU A 164 21.83 -4.56 -14.94
C LEU A 164 22.51 -5.94 -14.87
N TYR A 165 22.07 -6.73 -13.90
CA TYR A 165 22.47 -8.13 -13.80
C TYR A 165 22.14 -8.90 -15.11
N PRO A 166 23.02 -9.78 -15.61
CA PRO A 166 24.23 -10.33 -14.98
C PRO A 166 25.55 -9.56 -15.21
N THR A 167 25.49 -8.34 -15.73
CA THR A 167 26.71 -7.55 -15.93
C THR A 167 27.16 -6.92 -14.61
N PHE A 168 28.48 -6.97 -14.33
CA PHE A 168 29.09 -6.36 -13.17
C PHE A 168 30.07 -5.28 -13.56
N GLU A 169 30.11 -4.19 -12.79
CA GLU A 169 31.11 -3.14 -12.93
C GLU A 169 31.86 -2.92 -11.62
N LYS A 170 33.18 -2.72 -11.75
CA LYS A 170 34.05 -2.44 -10.61
C LYS A 170 33.85 -1.02 -10.15
N GLN A 171 33.55 -0.86 -8.87
CA GLN A 171 33.42 0.43 -8.22
C GLN A 171 34.76 0.91 -7.63
N SER A 172 34.80 2.19 -7.23
CA SER A 172 36.01 2.82 -6.66
C SER A 172 36.49 2.16 -5.36
N ASP A 173 35.62 1.46 -4.65
CA ASP A 173 35.91 0.71 -3.43
C ASP A 173 36.46 -0.70 -3.69
N GLY A 174 36.65 -1.07 -4.97
CA GLY A 174 37.16 -2.37 -5.40
C GLY A 174 36.08 -3.45 -5.50
N THR A 175 34.84 -3.20 -5.12
CA THR A 175 33.74 -4.18 -5.24
C THR A 175 33.18 -4.22 -6.67
N LEU A 176 32.69 -5.39 -7.05
CA LEU A 176 31.89 -5.59 -8.25
C LEU A 176 30.42 -5.45 -7.88
N ARG A 177 29.69 -4.63 -8.62
CA ARG A 177 28.28 -4.35 -8.35
C ARG A 177 27.42 -4.54 -9.58
N SER A 178 26.24 -5.03 -9.36
CA SER A 178 25.19 -5.21 -10.35
C SER A 178 23.84 -4.95 -9.70
N ILE A 179 22.79 -4.71 -10.49
CA ILE A 179 21.44 -4.52 -9.96
C ILE A 179 20.43 -5.38 -10.71
N ILE A 180 19.61 -6.12 -9.96
CA ILE A 180 18.47 -6.87 -10.49
C ILE A 180 17.26 -5.93 -10.47
N HIS A 181 16.60 -5.80 -11.63
CA HIS A 181 15.35 -5.05 -11.75
C HIS A 181 14.18 -6.02 -11.94
N TYR A 182 13.34 -6.11 -10.93
CA TYR A 182 12.06 -6.83 -10.99
C TYR A 182 11.00 -5.88 -11.52
N LYS A 183 10.22 -6.31 -12.50
CA LYS A 183 9.13 -5.49 -13.04
C LYS A 183 7.93 -6.34 -13.44
N ASP A 184 6.73 -5.87 -13.10
CA ASP A 184 5.49 -6.46 -13.58
C ASP A 184 5.33 -6.16 -15.07
N TYR A 185 4.96 -7.20 -15.83
CA TYR A 185 4.71 -7.02 -17.25
C TYR A 185 3.39 -6.31 -17.48
N GLU A 186 3.44 -5.23 -18.27
CA GLU A 186 2.26 -4.54 -18.77
C GLU A 186 2.48 -4.21 -20.26
N PRO A 187 1.54 -4.55 -21.14
CA PRO A 187 1.62 -4.18 -22.55
C PRO A 187 1.84 -2.67 -22.73
N MET A 188 2.66 -2.27 -23.71
CA MET A 188 3.04 -0.90 -24.01
C MET A 188 4.03 -0.24 -23.01
N PHE A 189 4.41 -0.91 -21.92
CA PHE A 189 5.37 -0.40 -20.94
C PHE A 189 6.69 -1.18 -21.04
N GLU A 190 7.66 -0.61 -21.75
CA GLU A 190 8.94 -1.28 -22.01
C GLU A 190 9.91 -1.16 -20.82
N HIS A 191 9.98 0.02 -20.21
CA HIS A 191 11.02 0.33 -19.23
C HIS A 191 10.62 -0.01 -17.81
N TYR A 192 9.50 0.50 -17.33
CA TYR A 192 8.99 0.25 -15.98
C TYR A 192 7.81 -0.69 -16.00
N GLY A 193 7.68 -1.51 -14.97
CA GLY A 193 6.47 -2.26 -14.70
C GLY A 193 5.35 -1.35 -14.18
N VAL A 194 4.13 -1.85 -14.24
CA VAL A 194 2.93 -1.19 -13.74
C VAL A 194 2.31 -2.04 -12.64
N PRO A 195 1.99 -1.49 -11.47
CA PRO A 195 1.44 -2.29 -10.39
C PRO A 195 0.07 -2.87 -10.76
N GLN A 196 -0.20 -4.11 -10.36
CA GLN A 196 -1.42 -4.85 -10.70
C GLN A 196 -2.71 -4.09 -10.34
N TYR A 197 -2.68 -3.31 -9.26
CA TYR A 197 -3.83 -2.53 -8.79
C TYR A 197 -4.08 -1.23 -9.56
N ILE A 198 -3.33 -0.94 -10.60
CA ILE A 198 -3.38 0.37 -11.30
C ILE A 198 -4.82 0.77 -11.71
N ALA A 199 -5.65 -0.20 -12.12
CA ALA A 199 -7.04 0.03 -12.46
C ALA A 199 -7.89 0.50 -11.25
N GLY A 200 -7.46 0.20 -10.01
CA GLY A 200 -8.11 0.57 -8.76
C GLY A 200 -7.63 1.90 -8.17
N MET A 201 -6.77 2.66 -8.85
CA MET A 201 -6.25 3.92 -8.32
C MET A 201 -7.35 4.94 -8.04
N ASN A 202 -8.34 5.04 -8.94
CA ASN A 202 -9.48 5.94 -8.77
C ASN A 202 -10.28 5.59 -7.52
N VAL A 203 -10.46 4.30 -7.25
CA VAL A 203 -11.21 3.81 -6.08
C VAL A 203 -10.46 4.12 -4.79
N SER A 204 -9.14 3.96 -4.76
CA SER A 204 -8.30 4.36 -3.63
C SER A 204 -8.35 5.87 -3.38
N ALA A 205 -8.43 6.68 -4.44
CA ALA A 205 -8.62 8.12 -4.32
C ALA A 205 -10.02 8.49 -3.83
N ILE A 206 -11.07 7.73 -4.21
CA ILE A 206 -12.44 7.90 -3.71
C ILE A 206 -12.48 7.64 -2.22
N ALA A 207 -11.93 6.51 -1.74
CA ALA A 207 -11.86 6.19 -0.32
C ALA A 207 -11.22 7.33 0.48
N TYR A 208 -10.06 7.83 0.04
CA TYR A 208 -9.39 8.96 0.67
C TYR A 208 -10.23 10.26 0.66
N LYS A 209 -10.89 10.58 -0.47
CA LYS A 209 -11.73 11.78 -0.56
C LYS A 209 -12.95 11.68 0.34
N THR A 210 -13.52 10.48 0.50
CA THR A 210 -14.63 10.22 1.43
C THR A 210 -14.21 10.46 2.88
N ASP A 211 -13.03 9.97 3.28
CA ASP A 211 -12.47 10.24 4.62
C ASP A 211 -12.23 11.73 4.84
N ARG A 212 -11.65 12.42 3.85
CA ARG A 212 -11.43 13.87 3.90
C ARG A 212 -12.74 14.66 4.03
N TRP A 213 -13.77 14.24 3.31
CA TRP A 213 -15.09 14.85 3.40
C TRP A 213 -15.70 14.65 4.80
N ASN A 214 -15.60 13.42 5.34
CA ASN A 214 -16.07 13.12 6.70
C ASN A 214 -15.35 13.96 7.75
N ILE A 215 -14.01 14.09 7.65
CA ILE A 215 -13.21 14.94 8.54
C ILE A 215 -13.67 16.40 8.45
N ALA A 216 -13.75 16.95 7.22
CA ALA A 216 -14.20 18.32 7.02
C ALA A 216 -15.61 18.56 7.58
N ARG A 217 -16.48 17.56 7.48
CA ARG A 217 -17.82 17.61 8.05
C ARG A 217 -17.80 17.60 9.57
N LEU A 218 -16.93 16.80 10.19
CA LEU A 218 -16.72 16.79 11.63
C LEU A 218 -16.11 18.11 12.12
N ASP A 219 -15.11 18.62 11.41
CA ASP A 219 -14.44 19.90 11.73
C ASP A 219 -15.41 21.08 11.63
N ASN A 220 -16.29 21.07 10.63
CA ASN A 220 -17.34 22.09 10.43
C ASN A 220 -18.62 21.78 11.21
N SER A 221 -18.54 20.82 12.16
CA SER A 221 -19.63 20.49 13.09
C SER A 221 -20.97 20.16 12.42
N PHE A 222 -20.96 19.13 11.59
CA PHE A 222 -22.11 18.40 11.07
C PHE A 222 -23.09 19.15 10.18
N GLN A 223 -23.03 20.47 10.03
CA GLN A 223 -23.80 21.24 9.02
C GLN A 223 -23.77 22.74 9.35
N LEU A 224 -23.81 23.57 8.30
CA LEU A 224 -24.51 24.83 8.40
C LEU A 224 -25.92 24.51 8.89
N SER A 225 -26.22 24.79 10.15
CA SER A 225 -27.54 24.52 10.74
C SER A 225 -28.62 25.33 10.03
N GLY A 226 -28.21 26.35 9.30
CA GLY A 226 -29.10 27.19 8.53
C GLY A 226 -28.44 28.50 8.06
N VAL A 227 -29.20 29.27 7.35
CA VAL A 227 -28.86 30.64 6.95
C VAL A 227 -29.72 31.59 7.76
N MET A 228 -29.10 32.46 8.55
CA MET A 228 -29.77 33.54 9.23
C MET A 228 -29.76 34.77 8.32
N MET A 229 -30.89 35.14 7.80
CA MET A 229 -31.06 36.38 7.06
C MET A 229 -31.51 37.47 8.05
N ILE A 230 -30.78 38.58 8.12
CA ILE A 230 -31.07 39.72 8.97
C ILE A 230 -31.27 40.92 8.06
N ASP A 231 -32.48 41.47 8.06
CA ASP A 231 -32.83 42.66 7.29
C ASP A 231 -32.83 43.86 8.24
N ASN A 232 -32.41 45.03 7.75
CA ASN A 232 -32.40 46.31 8.46
C ASN A 232 -31.58 46.33 9.80
N ALA A 233 -30.54 45.51 9.90
CA ALA A 233 -29.78 45.42 11.16
C ALA A 233 -28.72 46.54 11.33
N VAL A 234 -28.48 47.34 10.29
CA VAL A 234 -27.34 48.29 10.27
C VAL A 234 -27.62 49.49 9.38
N ASP A 235 -27.21 50.65 9.86
CA ASP A 235 -27.38 51.93 9.15
C ASP A 235 -26.16 52.29 8.29
N SER A 236 -25.10 51.47 8.31
CA SER A 236 -23.89 51.72 7.55
C SER A 236 -23.13 50.44 7.16
N GLU A 237 -22.39 50.49 6.03
CA GLU A 237 -21.54 49.37 5.54
C GLU A 237 -20.42 49.02 6.53
N GLU A 238 -19.96 49.99 7.35
CA GLU A 238 -18.94 49.74 8.40
C GLU A 238 -19.52 48.93 9.56
N GLU A 239 -20.76 49.16 9.95
CA GLU A 239 -21.44 48.36 10.97
C GLU A 239 -21.79 46.97 10.49
N ALA A 240 -22.21 46.81 9.21
CA ALA A 240 -22.43 45.53 8.59
C ALA A 240 -21.13 44.68 8.61
N SER A 241 -20.01 45.30 8.28
CA SER A 241 -18.70 44.64 8.32
C SER A 241 -18.26 44.26 9.74
N LYS A 242 -18.54 45.08 10.74
CA LYS A 242 -18.27 44.76 12.15
C LYS A 242 -19.13 43.60 12.65
N LEU A 243 -20.41 43.61 12.32
CA LEU A 243 -21.35 42.57 12.72
C LEU A 243 -20.98 41.23 12.05
N ALA A 244 -20.64 41.24 10.77
CA ALA A 244 -20.14 40.07 10.05
C ALA A 244 -18.88 39.48 10.68
N ARG A 245 -17.89 40.32 11.03
CA ARG A 245 -16.66 39.87 11.71
C ARG A 245 -16.93 39.33 13.12
N MET A 246 -17.83 39.97 13.88
CA MET A 246 -18.21 39.47 15.21
C MET A 246 -18.94 38.12 15.13
N ALA A 247 -19.84 37.96 14.14
CA ALA A 247 -20.50 36.68 13.88
C ALA A 247 -19.49 35.61 13.47
N GLU A 248 -18.57 35.92 12.58
CA GLU A 248 -17.51 35.01 12.14
C GLU A 248 -16.63 34.60 13.31
N GLN A 249 -16.15 35.53 14.15
CA GLN A 249 -15.34 35.24 15.34
C GLN A 249 -16.10 34.42 16.41
N ARG A 250 -17.38 34.57 16.52
CA ARG A 250 -18.18 33.91 17.55
C ARG A 250 -18.62 32.51 17.15
N PHE A 251 -18.77 32.25 15.85
CA PHE A 251 -19.29 31.00 15.30
C PHE A 251 -18.26 30.22 14.49
N ALA A 252 -17.16 30.81 14.02
CA ALA A 252 -16.11 30.11 13.32
C ALA A 252 -15.51 29.01 14.21
N GLY A 253 -15.50 27.78 13.72
CA GLY A 253 -14.92 26.61 14.38
C GLY A 253 -15.75 26.02 15.53
N LYS A 254 -17.03 26.39 15.68
CA LYS A 254 -17.93 25.81 16.67
C LYS A 254 -19.01 24.94 16.02
N PRO A 255 -19.48 23.88 16.73
CA PRO A 255 -20.61 23.08 16.26
C PRO A 255 -21.85 23.93 15.93
N GLY A 256 -22.45 23.65 14.76
CA GLY A 256 -23.70 24.34 14.37
C GLY A 256 -23.50 25.71 13.73
N GLN A 257 -22.57 25.85 12.79
CA GLN A 257 -22.35 27.10 12.07
C GLN A 257 -23.63 27.57 11.37
N VAL A 258 -23.91 28.87 11.52
CA VAL A 258 -24.98 29.56 10.83
C VAL A 258 -24.37 30.58 9.89
N MET A 259 -24.75 30.56 8.63
CA MET A 259 -24.38 31.61 7.68
C MET A 259 -25.23 32.84 7.93
N PHE A 260 -24.59 33.99 8.08
CA PHE A 260 -25.30 35.26 8.23
C PHE A 260 -25.32 36.01 6.90
N ILE A 261 -26.49 36.41 6.46
CA ILE A 261 -26.70 37.32 5.32
C ILE A 261 -27.34 38.57 5.87
N ILE A 262 -26.64 39.69 5.82
CA ILE A 262 -27.14 41.00 6.25
C ILE A 262 -27.51 41.76 4.98
N ARG A 263 -28.75 42.27 4.92
CA ARG A 263 -29.28 43.07 3.82
C ARG A 263 -29.60 44.48 4.29
N ASP A 264 -29.32 45.45 3.46
CA ASP A 264 -29.42 46.87 3.73
C ASP A 264 -30.75 47.47 3.21
N GLU A 265 -31.50 46.81 2.35
CA GLU A 265 -32.65 47.34 1.68
C GLU A 265 -33.86 46.41 1.75
N SER A 266 -34.66 46.52 2.79
CA SER A 266 -36.06 46.14 2.69
C SER A 266 -36.93 47.01 3.61
N SER A 267 -38.07 47.50 3.07
CA SER A 267 -39.04 48.25 3.84
C SER A 267 -39.84 47.40 4.85
N ASP A 268 -39.69 46.08 4.79
CA ASP A 268 -40.28 45.12 5.68
C ASP A 268 -39.22 44.26 6.35
N ASP A 269 -39.25 44.13 7.67
CA ASP A 269 -38.36 43.22 8.42
C ASP A 269 -38.73 41.76 8.14
N ASN A 270 -37.96 41.14 7.25
CA ASN A 270 -38.07 39.72 6.87
C ASN A 270 -36.94 38.90 7.44
N SER A 271 -36.39 39.27 8.58
CA SER A 271 -35.35 38.48 9.25
C SER A 271 -35.86 37.07 9.53
N ARG A 272 -35.15 36.06 9.00
CA ARG A 272 -35.57 34.68 9.13
C ARG A 272 -34.40 33.73 9.18
N PHE A 273 -34.57 32.67 9.91
CA PHE A 273 -33.67 31.50 9.87
C PHE A 273 -34.17 30.47 8.85
N ILE A 274 -33.33 30.09 7.91
CA ILE A 274 -33.61 29.07 6.92
C ILE A 274 -32.79 27.85 7.30
N PRO A 275 -33.38 26.80 7.87
CA PRO A 275 -32.66 25.57 8.16
C PRO A 275 -32.23 24.91 6.85
N LEU A 276 -31.00 24.44 6.80
CA LEU A 276 -30.50 23.62 5.67
C LEU A 276 -30.67 22.16 6.05
N GLU A 277 -31.57 21.47 5.36
CA GLU A 277 -31.72 20.04 5.52
C GLU A 277 -30.54 19.31 4.89
N SER A 278 -29.95 18.39 5.66
CA SER A 278 -28.89 17.52 5.14
C SER A 278 -29.51 16.41 4.31
N GLN A 279 -29.29 16.46 3.03
CA GLN A 279 -29.62 15.34 2.18
C GLN A 279 -28.46 14.33 2.18
N ASN A 280 -28.77 13.05 2.49
CA ASN A 280 -27.98 11.84 2.26
C ASN A 280 -26.76 11.54 3.18
N ASP A 281 -27.03 11.20 4.45
CA ASP A 281 -26.00 10.63 5.34
C ASP A 281 -25.66 9.14 5.04
N GLY A 282 -26.54 8.43 4.34
CA GLY A 282 -26.39 7.00 4.05
C GLY A 282 -25.42 6.67 2.92
N ASP A 283 -25.30 7.53 1.92
CA ASP A 283 -24.59 7.23 0.67
C ASP A 283 -23.06 7.19 0.84
N TRP A 284 -22.51 7.98 1.76
CA TRP A 284 -21.05 8.05 1.96
C TRP A 284 -20.45 6.80 2.60
N LYS A 285 -21.17 6.17 3.52
CA LYS A 285 -20.75 4.91 4.12
C LYS A 285 -20.78 3.80 3.08
N ALA A 286 -21.87 3.71 2.31
CA ALA A 286 -22.00 2.73 1.23
C ALA A 286 -20.91 2.93 0.17
N LEU A 287 -20.60 4.19 -0.19
CA LEU A 287 -19.53 4.51 -1.13
C LEU A 287 -18.15 4.10 -0.59
N HIS A 288 -17.86 4.34 0.69
CA HIS A 288 -16.61 3.93 1.33
C HIS A 288 -16.48 2.40 1.38
N ASP A 289 -17.55 1.69 1.73
CA ASP A 289 -17.58 0.23 1.81
C ASP A 289 -17.43 -0.40 0.42
N GLN A 290 -18.06 0.19 -0.61
CA GLN A 290 -17.88 -0.21 -1.99
C GLN A 290 -16.45 0.05 -2.46
N ALA A 291 -15.91 1.24 -2.20
CA ALA A 291 -14.53 1.57 -2.56
C ALA A 291 -13.53 0.60 -1.91
N THR A 292 -13.74 0.24 -0.65
CA THR A 292 -12.91 -0.78 0.03
C THR A 292 -12.99 -2.13 -0.66
N SER A 293 -14.19 -2.55 -1.10
CA SER A 293 -14.40 -3.79 -1.85
C SER A 293 -13.64 -3.80 -3.17
N ASP A 294 -13.76 -2.71 -3.92
CA ASP A 294 -13.14 -2.56 -5.23
C ASP A 294 -11.61 -2.47 -5.14
N ILE A 295 -11.06 -1.88 -4.05
CA ILE A 295 -9.61 -1.92 -3.77
C ILE A 295 -9.15 -3.37 -3.60
N VAL A 296 -9.87 -4.20 -2.84
CA VAL A 296 -9.52 -5.62 -2.63
C VAL A 296 -9.50 -6.37 -3.96
N VAL A 297 -10.51 -6.14 -4.82
CA VAL A 297 -10.58 -6.74 -6.16
C VAL A 297 -9.42 -6.27 -7.04
N ALA A 298 -9.12 -4.98 -7.04
CA ALA A 298 -8.02 -4.41 -7.83
C ALA A 298 -6.65 -4.99 -7.45
N HIS A 299 -6.48 -5.37 -6.18
CA HIS A 299 -5.28 -6.04 -5.70
C HIS A 299 -5.27 -7.56 -5.93
N SER A 300 -6.32 -8.15 -6.50
CA SER A 300 -6.48 -9.61 -6.56
C SER A 300 -6.24 -10.26 -5.20
N TRP A 301 -6.88 -9.72 -4.15
CA TRP A 301 -6.64 -10.12 -2.77
C TRP A 301 -7.93 -10.50 -2.04
N PHE A 302 -7.82 -10.94 -0.78
CA PHE A 302 -8.93 -11.38 0.05
C PHE A 302 -9.12 -10.49 1.27
N ARG A 303 -10.38 -10.11 1.56
CA ARG A 303 -10.73 -9.22 2.68
C ARG A 303 -10.31 -9.79 4.04
N SER A 304 -10.54 -11.09 4.24
CA SER A 304 -10.25 -11.76 5.51
C SER A 304 -8.77 -11.77 5.83
N LEU A 305 -7.90 -11.92 4.83
CA LEU A 305 -6.44 -11.95 5.00
C LEU A 305 -5.86 -10.60 5.41
N SER A 306 -6.59 -9.50 5.14
CA SER A 306 -6.21 -8.15 5.53
C SER A 306 -7.02 -7.59 6.71
N GLY A 307 -7.88 -8.42 7.33
CA GLY A 307 -8.72 -7.97 8.44
C GLY A 307 -9.73 -6.88 8.05
N LEU A 308 -10.14 -6.82 6.79
CA LEU A 308 -11.10 -5.84 6.26
C LEU A 308 -12.54 -6.37 6.28
N ASP A 309 -12.79 -7.51 6.89
CA ASP A 309 -14.11 -8.14 6.97
C ASP A 309 -14.76 -7.82 8.32
N TYR A 310 -15.71 -6.88 8.32
CA TYR A 310 -16.36 -6.38 9.53
C TYR A 310 -17.73 -7.04 9.80
N SER A 311 -18.29 -7.75 8.83
CA SER A 311 -19.72 -8.13 8.85
C SER A 311 -20.02 -9.58 9.18
N THR A 312 -19.06 -10.47 9.07
CA THR A 312 -19.25 -11.90 9.31
C THR A 312 -18.32 -12.37 10.44
N GLY A 313 -18.86 -13.11 11.37
CA GLY A 313 -18.09 -13.68 12.49
C GLY A 313 -16.80 -14.35 12.00
N PHE A 314 -15.77 -14.28 12.82
CA PHE A 314 -14.44 -14.79 12.53
C PHE A 314 -14.52 -16.32 12.31
N SER A 315 -14.50 -16.76 11.05
CA SER A 315 -14.42 -18.17 10.70
C SER A 315 -12.97 -18.51 10.34
N ALA A 316 -12.30 -19.24 11.22
CA ALA A 316 -10.93 -19.71 10.98
C ALA A 316 -10.84 -20.57 9.70
N GLU A 317 -11.87 -21.35 9.42
CA GLU A 317 -11.97 -22.22 8.23
C GLU A 317 -12.01 -21.40 6.95
N ARG A 318 -12.81 -20.34 6.90
CA ARG A 318 -12.88 -19.43 5.75
C ARG A 318 -11.52 -18.77 5.50
N ILE A 319 -10.86 -18.28 6.56
CA ILE A 319 -9.53 -17.65 6.43
C ILE A 319 -8.51 -18.65 5.86
N LEU A 320 -8.57 -19.91 6.27
CA LEU A 320 -7.68 -20.95 5.73
C LEU A 320 -7.92 -21.21 4.28
N HIS A 321 -9.19 -21.36 3.83
CA HIS A 321 -9.51 -21.54 2.42
C HIS A 321 -9.08 -20.34 1.57
N GLU A 322 -9.37 -19.11 2.02
CA GLU A 322 -8.93 -17.91 1.32
C GLU A 322 -7.40 -17.81 1.26
N TYR A 323 -6.70 -18.23 2.34
CA TYR A 323 -5.24 -18.30 2.34
C TYR A 323 -4.71 -19.34 1.35
N GLU A 324 -5.29 -20.53 1.28
CA GLU A 324 -4.90 -21.58 0.31
C GLU A 324 -5.07 -21.09 -1.13
N VAL A 325 -6.17 -20.40 -1.43
CA VAL A 325 -6.38 -19.80 -2.75
C VAL A 325 -5.34 -18.72 -3.01
N ALA A 326 -5.12 -17.78 -2.07
CA ALA A 326 -4.13 -16.73 -2.21
C ALA A 326 -2.71 -17.30 -2.39
N LEU A 327 -2.38 -18.36 -1.64
CA LEU A 327 -1.08 -19.03 -1.73
C LEU A 327 -0.83 -19.54 -3.15
N ASN A 328 -1.80 -20.26 -3.72
CA ASN A 328 -1.65 -20.90 -5.02
C ASN A 328 -1.80 -19.96 -6.21
N THR A 329 -2.55 -18.86 -6.06
CA THR A 329 -2.86 -17.95 -7.18
C THR A 329 -1.99 -16.70 -7.23
N VAL A 330 -1.47 -16.26 -6.08
CA VAL A 330 -0.70 -15.01 -5.97
C VAL A 330 0.67 -15.24 -5.34
N ILE A 331 0.70 -15.81 -4.12
CA ILE A 331 1.89 -15.79 -3.28
C ILE A 331 3.02 -16.61 -3.89
N LEU A 332 2.77 -17.86 -4.31
CA LEU A 332 3.81 -18.75 -4.86
C LEU A 332 4.40 -18.20 -6.16
N GLY A 333 3.59 -17.59 -7.02
CA GLY A 333 4.08 -16.95 -8.24
C GLY A 333 5.04 -15.79 -7.93
N GLU A 334 4.62 -14.89 -7.05
CA GLU A 334 5.43 -13.75 -6.63
C GLU A 334 6.72 -14.19 -5.88
N GLN A 335 6.64 -15.24 -5.07
CA GLN A 335 7.81 -15.83 -4.40
C GLN A 335 8.82 -16.36 -5.40
N SER A 336 8.35 -17.08 -6.42
CA SER A 336 9.22 -17.63 -7.48
C SER A 336 9.90 -16.49 -8.25
N GLU A 337 9.14 -15.48 -8.68
CA GLU A 337 9.68 -14.34 -9.41
C GLU A 337 10.75 -13.56 -8.63
N LEU A 338 10.59 -13.41 -7.31
CA LEU A 338 11.54 -12.69 -6.48
C LEU A 338 12.75 -13.55 -6.10
N LEU A 339 12.54 -14.84 -5.80
CA LEU A 339 13.60 -15.71 -5.27
C LEU A 339 14.50 -16.27 -6.38
N GLU A 340 13.96 -16.60 -7.56
CA GLU A 340 14.71 -17.22 -8.66
C GLU A 340 15.93 -16.39 -9.10
N PRO A 341 15.85 -15.07 -9.35
CA PRO A 341 17.04 -14.28 -9.69
C PRO A 341 18.06 -14.22 -8.56
N ILE A 342 17.61 -14.27 -7.29
CA ILE A 342 18.50 -14.28 -6.12
C ILE A 342 19.25 -15.60 -6.04
N THR A 343 18.55 -16.72 -6.14
CA THR A 343 19.18 -18.07 -6.12
C THR A 343 20.14 -18.26 -7.28
N HIS A 344 19.77 -17.77 -8.47
CA HIS A 344 20.64 -17.76 -9.63
C HIS A 344 21.91 -16.94 -9.38
N ALA A 345 21.80 -15.75 -8.79
CA ALA A 345 22.96 -14.92 -8.47
C ALA A 345 23.86 -15.59 -7.42
N ILE A 346 23.29 -16.13 -6.34
CA ILE A 346 24.01 -16.83 -5.30
C ILE A 346 24.74 -18.05 -5.89
N GLY A 347 24.04 -18.90 -6.63
CA GLY A 347 24.58 -20.10 -7.23
C GLY A 347 25.69 -19.83 -8.25
N THR A 348 25.52 -18.80 -9.09
CA THR A 348 26.50 -18.45 -10.13
C THR A 348 27.74 -17.81 -9.54
N ILE A 349 27.59 -16.89 -8.58
CA ILE A 349 28.72 -16.12 -8.02
C ILE A 349 29.51 -16.98 -7.03
N LEU A 350 28.85 -17.63 -6.09
CA LEU A 350 29.50 -18.39 -5.03
C LEU A 350 29.74 -19.86 -5.39
N GLN A 351 29.22 -20.31 -6.53
CA GLN A 351 29.32 -21.70 -7.01
C GLN A 351 28.80 -22.73 -5.98
N ILE A 352 27.68 -22.37 -5.31
CA ILE A 352 27.01 -23.24 -4.33
C ILE A 352 25.62 -23.66 -4.83
N ASP A 353 25.18 -24.84 -4.37
CA ASP A 353 23.83 -25.31 -4.65
C ASP A 353 22.80 -24.60 -3.76
N CYS A 354 21.86 -23.93 -4.39
CA CYS A 354 20.73 -23.24 -3.73
C CYS A 354 19.39 -23.95 -3.95
N SER A 355 19.36 -25.16 -4.49
CA SER A 355 18.12 -25.89 -4.83
C SER A 355 17.24 -26.19 -3.61
N SER A 356 17.83 -26.24 -2.41
CA SER A 356 17.13 -26.45 -1.16
C SER A 356 16.54 -25.17 -0.55
N LEU A 357 16.82 -23.97 -1.13
CA LEU A 357 16.36 -22.70 -0.58
C LEU A 357 14.89 -22.45 -0.93
N GLU A 358 14.02 -22.66 0.01
CA GLU A 358 12.57 -22.49 -0.13
C GLU A 358 12.00 -21.56 0.93
N ILE A 359 11.00 -20.77 0.57
CA ILE A 359 10.28 -19.90 1.51
C ILE A 359 9.29 -20.73 2.33
N ILE A 360 9.33 -20.58 3.67
CA ILE A 360 8.40 -21.25 4.57
C ILE A 360 7.07 -20.49 4.58
N ASN A 361 6.02 -21.11 4.06
CA ASN A 361 4.67 -20.60 4.10
C ASN A 361 3.89 -21.19 5.28
N ARG A 362 3.28 -20.32 6.07
CA ARG A 362 2.42 -20.74 7.20
C ARG A 362 1.09 -20.00 7.14
N PRO A 363 -0.04 -20.72 7.27
CA PRO A 363 -1.34 -20.08 7.32
C PRO A 363 -1.46 -19.17 8.56
N PRO A 364 -2.28 -18.12 8.46
CA PRO A 364 -2.46 -17.14 9.55
C PRO A 364 -3.19 -17.74 10.77
N THR A 365 -3.92 -18.83 10.57
CA THR A 365 -4.60 -19.58 11.61
C THR A 365 -4.22 -21.07 11.51
N ARG A 366 -4.30 -21.78 12.61
CA ARG A 366 -4.09 -23.23 12.62
C ARG A 366 -5.45 -23.93 12.63
N SER A 367 -5.80 -24.66 11.59
CA SER A 367 -6.79 -25.71 11.73
C SER A 367 -6.06 -27.00 12.10
N LYS A 368 -6.48 -27.59 13.21
CA LYS A 368 -6.03 -28.94 13.51
C LYS A 368 -6.86 -29.90 12.66
N PRO A 369 -6.22 -30.74 11.84
CA PRO A 369 -6.97 -31.68 11.04
C PRO A 369 -7.89 -32.53 11.94
N VAL A 370 -9.12 -32.72 11.53
CA VAL A 370 -10.12 -33.49 12.31
C VAL A 370 -9.71 -34.96 12.55
N TYR A 371 -8.80 -35.46 11.72
CA TYR A 371 -8.18 -36.78 11.86
C TYR A 371 -6.93 -36.80 12.75
N MET A 372 -6.49 -35.63 13.26
CA MET A 372 -5.38 -35.56 14.22
C MET A 372 -5.84 -36.05 15.58
N LYS A 373 -5.00 -36.84 16.25
CA LYS A 373 -5.28 -37.28 17.61
C LYS A 373 -5.07 -36.13 18.60
N VAL A 374 -5.75 -36.23 19.75
CA VAL A 374 -5.66 -35.19 20.78
C VAL A 374 -4.24 -35.01 21.29
N TRP A 375 -3.47 -36.08 21.50
CA TRP A 375 -2.07 -35.99 21.92
C TRP A 375 -1.17 -35.34 20.87
N GLU A 376 -1.38 -35.61 19.56
CA GLU A 376 -0.64 -34.97 18.49
C GLU A 376 -0.91 -33.46 18.46
N ALA A 377 -2.17 -33.07 18.67
CA ALA A 377 -2.57 -31.68 18.74
C ALA A 377 -1.95 -30.96 19.94
N ARG A 378 -1.91 -31.61 21.12
CA ARG A 378 -1.27 -31.06 22.32
C ARG A 378 0.23 -30.93 22.16
N LYS A 379 0.89 -31.94 21.56
CA LYS A 379 2.31 -31.90 21.22
C LYS A 379 2.64 -30.74 20.29
N ALA A 380 1.82 -30.52 19.26
CA ALA A 380 1.99 -29.41 18.32
C ALA A 380 1.82 -28.03 18.99
N ASP A 381 1.03 -27.93 20.06
CA ASP A 381 0.82 -26.69 20.82
C ASP A 381 1.86 -26.50 21.95
N GLY A 382 2.78 -27.47 22.15
CA GLY A 382 3.75 -27.44 23.25
C GLY A 382 3.14 -27.69 24.63
N LEU A 383 1.97 -28.34 24.69
CA LEU A 383 1.29 -28.74 25.90
C LEU A 383 1.73 -30.14 26.32
N ASP A 384 1.63 -30.45 27.63
CA ASP A 384 1.86 -31.79 28.12
C ASP A 384 0.93 -32.80 27.43
N TYR A 385 1.50 -33.91 26.97
CA TYR A 385 0.77 -34.95 26.24
C TYR A 385 1.19 -36.33 26.71
N ASP A 386 0.26 -37.28 26.64
CA ASP A 386 0.50 -38.68 26.91
C ASP A 386 -0.03 -39.54 25.75
N GLU A 387 0.88 -40.14 24.99
CA GLU A 387 0.56 -41.00 23.84
C GLU A 387 -0.17 -42.28 24.27
N SER A 388 -0.10 -42.69 25.54
CA SER A 388 -0.76 -43.88 26.09
C SER A 388 -2.15 -43.61 26.65
N ASP A 389 -2.52 -42.36 26.87
CA ASP A 389 -3.82 -41.94 27.37
C ASP A 389 -4.93 -42.22 26.37
N SER A 390 -5.92 -43.02 26.76
CA SER A 390 -7.03 -43.41 25.92
C SER A 390 -7.89 -42.22 25.45
N GLU A 391 -8.03 -41.17 26.24
CA GLU A 391 -8.73 -39.93 25.86
C GLU A 391 -7.95 -39.11 24.82
N GLN A 392 -6.64 -39.08 24.95
CA GLN A 392 -5.76 -38.39 24.03
C GLN A 392 -5.50 -39.17 22.74
N GLN A 393 -5.81 -40.44 22.69
CA GLN A 393 -5.80 -41.28 21.50
C GLN A 393 -7.03 -41.04 20.58
N LYS A 394 -8.08 -40.39 21.06
CA LYS A 394 -9.26 -40.04 20.26
C LYS A 394 -8.92 -39.02 19.17
N PHE A 395 -9.60 -39.11 18.05
CA PHE A 395 -9.50 -38.08 17.04
C PHE A 395 -10.25 -36.80 17.44
N LEU A 396 -9.76 -35.63 17.03
CA LEU A 396 -10.42 -34.34 17.33
C LEU A 396 -11.88 -34.32 16.86
N ALA A 397 -12.20 -35.01 15.73
CA ALA A 397 -13.57 -35.19 15.26
C ALA A 397 -14.53 -35.86 16.22
N GLU A 398 -14.01 -36.66 17.16
CA GLU A 398 -14.82 -37.41 18.12
C GLU A 398 -15.20 -36.57 19.34
N LEU A 399 -14.37 -35.58 19.69
CA LEU A 399 -14.64 -34.68 20.83
C LEU A 399 -15.85 -33.76 20.57
N GLY A 400 -16.10 -33.35 19.31
CA GLY A 400 -17.27 -32.53 18.93
C GLY A 400 -18.60 -33.28 18.99
N LYS A 401 -18.59 -34.61 18.97
CA LYS A 401 -19.81 -35.43 18.99
C LYS A 401 -20.29 -35.78 20.43
N SER A 402 -19.40 -35.68 21.42
CA SER A 402 -19.75 -36.00 22.81
C SER A 402 -20.51 -34.87 23.51
N THR A 403 -20.40 -33.63 23.02
CA THR A 403 -21.05 -32.45 23.65
C THR A 403 -22.52 -32.30 23.23
N ILE A 404 -22.97 -32.99 22.16
CA ILE A 404 -24.33 -32.90 21.64
C ILE A 404 -25.27 -33.98 22.25
N LYS A 405 -24.74 -34.98 22.96
CA LYS A 405 -25.52 -36.09 23.52
C LYS A 405 -25.97 -35.93 24.98
N SER A 406 -25.76 -34.77 25.60
CA SER A 406 -26.14 -34.57 27.02
C SER A 406 -27.23 -33.49 27.21
N VAL A 407 -28.08 -33.26 26.20
CA VAL A 407 -29.30 -32.46 26.32
C VAL A 407 -30.44 -33.23 25.64
N ASP A 408 -30.88 -34.29 26.30
CA ASP A 408 -32.21 -34.90 26.19
C ASP A 408 -32.74 -35.20 27.59
#